data_065f5c66102180753f7c083561ce2655
#
_entry.id   065f5c66102180753f7c083561ce2655
#
_cell.length_a   1.000
_cell.length_b   1.000
_cell.length_c   1.000
_cell.angle_alpha   90.00
_cell.angle_beta   90.00
_cell.angle_gamma   90.00
#
_symmetry.space_group_name_H-M   'P 1'
#
loop_
_entity.id
_entity.type
_entity.pdbx_description
1 polymer ?
#
loop_
_entity_poly.entity_id
_entity_poly.type
_entity_poly.pdbx_seq_one_letter_code
_entity_poly.pdbx_strand_id
1 'polypeptide(L)'
;MPFSSNLRAALFMAVAMATFTMNDTITKLVLETVSLGQVLLVRGLFATVLIFLLAWSRGALRRPKQVMQPMVALRTLCEMAATLTFVIALSHMPLANISAVLQALPLAVTMGAALFFGETVGWRRWLAIAFGFAGVLVIVQPGFEGFNAFALLALLSVACAAARDLVTRRIPDEVPSMLVSTATAATVTILGGLIVLFYGGWEPLPAPSLGLLAASSVVLITGYQFVIMAMREGDISFVAPFRYTALIWALTLGYLVFGETPDLAMIAGASIIVLSGLYALYRERKVGGGKPAAESTNPGMAPDGL
;
A
#
# COMPACT_ATOMS: atom_id res chain seq x y z
N MET A 1 29.19 16.37 7.68
CA MET A 1 28.52 15.93 8.93
C MET A 1 27.70 14.69 8.60
N PRO A 2 27.81 13.57 9.29
CA PRO A 2 26.94 12.43 9.05
C PRO A 2 25.51 12.84 9.43
N PHE A 3 24.55 12.60 8.56
CA PHE A 3 23.13 12.80 8.86
C PHE A 3 22.74 12.01 10.10
N SER A 4 21.88 12.57 10.97
CA SER A 4 21.33 11.81 12.09
C SER A 4 20.59 10.57 11.58
N SER A 5 20.57 9.47 12.35
CA SER A 5 19.88 8.23 11.98
C SER A 5 18.43 8.49 11.57
N ASN A 6 17.74 9.35 12.29
CA ASN A 6 16.36 9.74 11.99
C ASN A 6 16.21 10.47 10.65
N LEU A 7 17.15 11.33 10.26
CA LEU A 7 17.10 12.02 8.98
C LEU A 7 17.35 11.06 7.82
N ARG A 8 18.30 10.12 7.95
CA ARG A 8 18.52 9.07 6.95
C ARG A 8 17.28 8.18 6.78
N ALA A 9 16.68 7.77 7.89
CA ALA A 9 15.46 6.97 7.90
C ALA A 9 14.27 7.70 7.24
N ALA A 10 14.13 9.01 7.50
CA ALA A 10 13.13 9.85 6.83
C ALA A 10 13.35 9.92 5.31
N LEU A 11 14.60 10.07 4.87
CA LEU A 11 14.95 10.03 3.45
C LEU A 11 14.65 8.66 2.83
N PHE A 12 14.98 7.57 3.49
CA PHE A 12 14.63 6.23 3.03
C PHE A 12 13.12 6.07 2.88
N MET A 13 12.31 6.57 3.83
CA MET A 13 10.86 6.52 3.71
C MET A 13 10.35 7.36 2.54
N ALA A 14 10.87 8.56 2.34
CA ALA A 14 10.50 9.41 1.20
C ALA A 14 10.85 8.76 -0.15
N VAL A 15 12.02 8.12 -0.25
CA VAL A 15 12.42 7.34 -1.44
C VAL A 15 11.51 6.13 -1.64
N ALA A 16 11.15 5.41 -0.56
CA ALA A 16 10.21 4.31 -0.63
C ALA A 16 8.84 4.75 -1.19
N MET A 17 8.35 5.89 -0.73
CA MET A 17 7.09 6.45 -1.24
C MET A 17 7.20 6.85 -2.72
N ALA A 18 8.34 7.43 -3.13
CA ALA A 18 8.60 7.72 -4.54
C ALA A 18 8.56 6.45 -5.41
N THR A 19 9.22 5.38 -4.96
CA THR A 19 9.27 4.12 -5.70
C THR A 19 7.89 3.44 -5.77
N PHE A 20 7.09 3.45 -4.69
CA PHE A 20 5.73 2.93 -4.74
C PHE A 20 4.85 3.73 -5.71
N THR A 21 4.90 5.04 -5.65
CA THR A 21 4.13 5.88 -6.58
C THR A 21 4.59 5.69 -8.02
N MET A 22 5.91 5.52 -8.25
CA MET A 22 6.44 5.20 -9.57
C MET A 22 5.95 3.84 -10.09
N ASN A 23 5.90 2.82 -9.22
CA ASN A 23 5.29 1.53 -9.56
C ASN A 23 3.82 1.68 -9.96
N ASP A 24 3.04 2.49 -9.21
CA ASP A 24 1.63 2.73 -9.50
C ASP A 24 1.46 3.50 -10.81
N THR A 25 2.31 4.48 -11.07
CA THR A 25 2.36 5.23 -12.33
C THR A 25 2.63 4.32 -13.52
N ILE A 26 3.63 3.46 -13.43
CA ILE A 26 3.95 2.48 -14.49
C ILE A 26 2.79 1.51 -14.68
N THR A 27 2.19 1.03 -13.58
CA THR A 27 1.04 0.11 -13.64
C THR A 27 -0.14 0.77 -14.34
N LYS A 28 -0.47 2.03 -13.97
CA LYS A 28 -1.55 2.80 -14.61
C LYS A 28 -1.29 3.02 -16.09
N LEU A 29 -0.07 3.40 -16.46
CA LEU A 29 0.31 3.60 -17.86
C LEU A 29 0.14 2.32 -18.70
N VAL A 30 0.54 1.17 -18.18
CA VAL A 30 0.38 -0.09 -18.91
C VAL A 30 -1.09 -0.53 -18.99
N LEU A 31 -1.91 -0.20 -17.99
CA LEU A 31 -3.35 -0.49 -17.99
C LEU A 31 -4.13 0.27 -19.08
N GLU A 32 -3.57 1.32 -19.68
CA GLU A 32 -4.18 2.00 -20.82
C GLU A 32 -4.22 1.11 -22.09
N THR A 33 -3.31 0.15 -22.21
CA THR A 33 -3.13 -0.68 -23.41
C THR A 33 -3.18 -2.17 -23.16
N VAL A 34 -3.11 -2.61 -21.92
CA VAL A 34 -3.04 -4.03 -21.53
C VAL A 34 -4.16 -4.35 -20.53
N SER A 35 -4.80 -5.49 -20.68
CA SER A 35 -5.89 -5.90 -19.79
C SER A 35 -5.44 -6.06 -18.34
N LEU A 36 -6.36 -5.79 -17.40
CA LEU A 36 -6.11 -5.90 -15.96
C LEU A 36 -5.52 -7.28 -15.56
N GLY A 37 -6.13 -8.35 -16.06
CA GLY A 37 -5.68 -9.71 -15.74
C GLY A 37 -4.26 -9.97 -16.22
N GLN A 38 -3.93 -9.49 -17.40
CA GLN A 38 -2.61 -9.62 -18.02
C GLN A 38 -1.55 -8.81 -17.25
N VAL A 39 -1.88 -7.59 -16.81
CA VAL A 39 -1.00 -6.76 -15.97
C VAL A 39 -0.74 -7.45 -14.63
N LEU A 40 -1.78 -7.94 -13.95
CA LEU A 40 -1.63 -8.65 -12.67
C LEU A 40 -0.81 -9.94 -12.83
N LEU A 41 -1.04 -10.71 -13.90
CA LEU A 41 -0.32 -11.94 -14.17
C LEU A 41 1.17 -11.68 -14.45
N VAL A 42 1.46 -10.83 -15.42
CA VAL A 42 2.84 -10.65 -15.90
C VAL A 42 3.69 -9.91 -14.85
N ARG A 43 3.18 -8.79 -14.30
CA ARG A 43 3.86 -8.09 -13.21
C ARG A 43 4.01 -8.98 -11.99
N GLY A 44 2.94 -9.74 -11.67
CA GLY A 44 2.94 -10.70 -10.56
C GLY A 44 3.99 -11.79 -10.73
N LEU A 45 4.19 -12.33 -11.95
CA LEU A 45 5.25 -13.31 -12.24
C LEU A 45 6.64 -12.73 -11.94
N PHE A 46 6.95 -11.54 -12.45
CA PHE A 46 8.23 -10.89 -12.15
C PHE A 46 8.42 -10.67 -10.65
N ALA A 47 7.41 -10.10 -9.97
CA ALA A 47 7.47 -9.87 -8.52
C ALA A 47 7.62 -11.18 -7.74
N THR A 48 6.85 -12.21 -8.09
CA THR A 48 6.92 -13.53 -7.42
C THR A 48 8.29 -14.16 -7.58
N VAL A 49 8.85 -14.15 -8.78
CA VAL A 49 10.19 -14.72 -9.04
C VAL A 49 11.25 -13.95 -8.23
N LEU A 50 11.21 -12.62 -8.24
CA LEU A 50 12.19 -11.82 -7.51
C LEU A 50 12.09 -12.02 -5.99
N ILE A 51 10.87 -12.00 -5.43
CA ILE A 51 10.67 -12.24 -3.98
C ILE A 51 11.04 -13.68 -3.63
N PHE A 52 10.69 -14.65 -4.46
CA PHE A 52 11.04 -16.06 -4.25
C PHE A 52 12.57 -16.26 -4.20
N LEU A 53 13.30 -15.69 -5.15
CA LEU A 53 14.76 -15.76 -5.19
C LEU A 53 15.38 -15.11 -3.96
N LEU A 54 14.84 -13.97 -3.53
CA LEU A 54 15.29 -13.28 -2.33
C LEU A 54 14.98 -14.09 -1.06
N ALA A 55 13.78 -14.67 -0.95
CA ALA A 55 13.38 -15.51 0.17
C ALA A 55 14.21 -16.81 0.22
N TRP A 56 14.55 -17.38 -0.94
CA TRP A 56 15.40 -18.56 -1.03
C TRP A 56 16.82 -18.26 -0.58
N SER A 57 17.43 -17.19 -1.11
CA SER A 57 18.80 -16.80 -0.73
C SER A 57 18.96 -16.54 0.77
N ARG A 58 17.89 -16.16 1.45
CA ARG A 58 17.85 -15.89 2.89
C ARG A 58 17.34 -17.06 3.73
N GLY A 59 17.02 -18.20 3.11
CA GLY A 59 16.59 -19.40 3.80
C GLY A 59 15.18 -19.33 4.41
N ALA A 60 14.38 -18.31 4.04
CA ALA A 60 13.03 -18.11 4.56
C ALA A 60 12.04 -19.19 4.10
N LEU A 61 12.37 -19.98 3.07
CA LEU A 61 11.50 -21.03 2.51
C LEU A 61 11.71 -22.42 3.17
N ARG A 62 12.45 -22.50 4.27
CA ARG A 62 12.76 -23.80 4.91
C ARG A 62 11.53 -24.51 5.49
N ARG A 63 10.47 -23.77 5.83
CA ARG A 63 9.24 -24.33 6.42
C ARG A 63 7.99 -23.90 5.60
N PRO A 64 7.83 -24.39 4.35
CA PRO A 64 6.77 -23.91 3.46
C PRO A 64 5.35 -24.20 3.98
N LYS A 65 5.17 -25.21 4.83
CA LYS A 65 3.87 -25.54 5.44
C LYS A 65 3.30 -24.41 6.32
N GLN A 66 4.11 -23.49 6.79
CA GLN A 66 3.67 -22.35 7.59
C GLN A 66 2.76 -21.39 6.80
N VAL A 67 2.81 -21.40 5.46
CA VAL A 67 1.88 -20.65 4.59
C VAL A 67 0.43 -21.11 4.76
N MET A 68 0.21 -22.38 5.14
CA MET A 68 -1.14 -22.95 5.30
C MET A 68 -1.84 -22.51 6.60
N GLN A 69 -1.20 -21.67 7.42
CA GLN A 69 -1.83 -21.15 8.62
C GLN A 69 -3.04 -20.26 8.27
N PRO A 70 -4.16 -20.36 9.00
CA PRO A 70 -5.38 -19.61 8.68
C PRO A 70 -5.18 -18.08 8.60
N MET A 71 -4.31 -17.53 9.48
CA MET A 71 -4.01 -16.09 9.48
C MET A 71 -3.24 -15.66 8.24
N VAL A 72 -2.33 -16.49 7.73
CA VAL A 72 -1.61 -16.24 6.47
C VAL A 72 -2.58 -16.29 5.29
N ALA A 73 -3.48 -17.28 5.25
CA ALA A 73 -4.49 -17.39 4.21
C ALA A 73 -5.44 -16.18 4.23
N LEU A 74 -5.94 -15.78 5.40
CA LEU A 74 -6.82 -14.62 5.55
C LEU A 74 -6.11 -13.32 5.12
N ARG A 75 -4.86 -13.11 5.55
CA ARG A 75 -4.04 -11.98 5.11
C ARG A 75 -3.89 -11.94 3.60
N THR A 76 -3.62 -13.09 2.99
CA THR A 76 -3.44 -13.20 1.53
C THR A 76 -4.74 -12.89 0.78
N LEU A 77 -5.90 -13.34 1.29
CA LEU A 77 -7.20 -12.99 0.74
C LEU A 77 -7.49 -11.48 0.83
N CYS A 78 -7.18 -10.86 1.96
CA CYS A 78 -7.31 -9.40 2.12
C CYS A 78 -6.40 -8.65 1.14
N GLU A 79 -5.17 -9.11 0.91
CA GLU A 79 -4.25 -8.52 -0.06
C GLU A 79 -4.74 -8.67 -1.49
N MET A 80 -5.27 -9.85 -1.86
CA MET A 80 -5.87 -10.06 -3.17
C MET A 80 -7.03 -9.09 -3.43
N ALA A 81 -7.94 -8.96 -2.46
CA ALA A 81 -9.06 -8.04 -2.56
C ALA A 81 -8.60 -6.59 -2.63
N ALA A 82 -7.63 -6.19 -1.77
CA ALA A 82 -7.04 -4.86 -1.78
C ALA A 82 -6.37 -4.54 -3.12
N THR A 83 -5.55 -5.46 -3.64
CA THR A 83 -4.84 -5.27 -4.91
C THR A 83 -5.81 -5.19 -6.08
N LEU A 84 -6.80 -6.07 -6.16
CA LEU A 84 -7.78 -6.08 -7.25
C LEU A 84 -8.58 -4.78 -7.28
N THR A 85 -9.14 -4.39 -6.14
CA THR A 85 -9.95 -3.15 -6.04
C THR A 85 -9.11 -1.90 -6.26
N PHE A 86 -7.86 -1.89 -5.77
CA PHE A 86 -6.91 -0.81 -6.02
C PHE A 86 -6.57 -0.66 -7.50
N VAL A 87 -6.20 -1.75 -8.18
CA VAL A 87 -5.78 -1.69 -9.59
C VAL A 87 -6.94 -1.31 -10.50
N ILE A 88 -8.17 -1.78 -10.21
CA ILE A 88 -9.37 -1.33 -10.92
C ILE A 88 -9.62 0.16 -10.68
N ALA A 89 -9.52 0.64 -9.45
CA ALA A 89 -9.68 2.06 -9.15
C ALA A 89 -8.58 2.91 -9.83
N LEU A 90 -7.34 2.43 -9.82
CA LEU A 90 -6.18 3.11 -10.41
C LEU A 90 -6.34 3.30 -11.93
N SER A 91 -6.95 2.35 -12.62
CA SER A 91 -7.20 2.45 -14.08
C SER A 91 -8.30 3.46 -14.45
N HIS A 92 -9.12 3.91 -13.48
CA HIS A 92 -10.28 4.77 -13.75
C HIS A 92 -10.26 6.09 -12.96
N MET A 93 -9.27 6.29 -12.08
CA MET A 93 -9.16 7.48 -11.25
C MET A 93 -7.83 8.21 -11.51
N PRO A 94 -7.77 9.53 -11.31
CA PRO A 94 -6.50 10.25 -11.27
C PRO A 94 -5.55 9.67 -10.21
N LEU A 95 -4.25 9.61 -10.55
CA LEU A 95 -3.24 9.03 -9.67
C LEU A 95 -3.19 9.73 -8.31
N ALA A 96 -3.33 11.06 -8.31
CA ALA A 96 -3.34 11.85 -7.09
C ALA A 96 -4.56 11.56 -6.20
N ASN A 97 -5.75 11.36 -6.80
CA ASN A 97 -6.98 11.10 -6.05
C ASN A 97 -6.93 9.75 -5.34
N ILE A 98 -6.54 8.68 -6.05
CA ILE A 98 -6.43 7.35 -5.43
C ILE A 98 -5.32 7.32 -4.38
N SER A 99 -4.17 7.98 -4.63
CA SER A 99 -3.09 8.09 -3.65
C SER A 99 -3.53 8.83 -2.39
N ALA A 100 -4.33 9.90 -2.53
CA ALA A 100 -4.85 10.63 -1.37
C ALA A 100 -5.83 9.78 -0.54
N VAL A 101 -6.70 9.00 -1.18
CA VAL A 101 -7.61 8.08 -0.48
C VAL A 101 -6.82 7.02 0.29
N LEU A 102 -5.73 6.48 -0.29
CA LEU A 102 -4.86 5.51 0.39
C LEU A 102 -4.16 6.09 1.63
N GLN A 103 -3.95 7.39 1.70
CA GLN A 103 -3.39 8.03 2.91
C GLN A 103 -4.31 7.95 4.13
N ALA A 104 -5.57 7.55 3.97
CA ALA A 104 -6.46 7.23 5.08
C ALA A 104 -6.17 5.86 5.72
N LEU A 105 -5.32 5.02 5.12
CA LEU A 105 -5.00 3.68 5.61
C LEU A 105 -4.55 3.64 7.08
N PRO A 106 -3.64 4.49 7.57
CA PRO A 106 -3.26 4.49 8.98
C PRO A 106 -4.42 4.78 9.93
N LEU A 107 -5.37 5.65 9.51
CA LEU A 107 -6.56 5.95 10.28
C LEU A 107 -7.52 4.75 10.32
N ALA A 108 -7.69 4.07 9.17
CA ALA A 108 -8.50 2.86 9.07
C ALA A 108 -7.92 1.72 9.92
N VAL A 109 -6.60 1.53 9.95
CA VAL A 109 -5.92 0.55 10.81
C VAL A 109 -6.11 0.89 12.28
N THR A 110 -5.96 2.16 12.67
CA THR A 110 -6.18 2.60 14.05
C THR A 110 -7.64 2.35 14.49
N MET A 111 -8.59 2.68 13.63
CA MET A 111 -10.01 2.40 13.89
C MET A 111 -10.27 0.90 14.02
N GLY A 112 -9.75 0.09 13.12
CA GLY A 112 -9.89 -1.37 13.17
C GLY A 112 -9.25 -1.98 14.41
N ALA A 113 -8.08 -1.50 14.84
CA ALA A 113 -7.42 -1.94 16.06
C ALA A 113 -8.27 -1.63 17.31
N ALA A 114 -8.92 -0.48 17.36
CA ALA A 114 -9.85 -0.14 18.44
C ALA A 114 -11.09 -1.03 18.45
N LEU A 115 -11.68 -1.28 17.28
CA LEU A 115 -12.94 -2.03 17.15
C LEU A 115 -12.76 -3.55 17.34
N PHE A 116 -11.70 -4.14 16.80
CA PHE A 116 -11.50 -5.59 16.76
C PHE A 116 -10.51 -6.13 17.78
N PHE A 117 -9.59 -5.29 18.27
CA PHE A 117 -8.58 -5.70 19.26
C PHE A 117 -8.79 -5.06 20.62
N GLY A 118 -9.78 -4.16 20.75
CA GLY A 118 -10.07 -3.47 22.02
C GLY A 118 -8.97 -2.49 22.43
N GLU A 119 -8.15 -2.03 21.48
CA GLU A 119 -7.13 -1.01 21.78
C GLU A 119 -7.80 0.29 22.25
N THR A 120 -7.30 0.86 23.33
CA THR A 120 -7.85 2.10 23.90
C THR A 120 -7.45 3.28 23.00
N VAL A 121 -8.41 3.77 22.23
CA VAL A 121 -8.26 4.98 21.42
C VAL A 121 -8.98 6.12 22.11
N GLY A 122 -8.23 7.14 22.54
CA GLY A 122 -8.80 8.33 23.18
C GLY A 122 -9.70 9.13 22.22
N TRP A 123 -10.68 9.87 22.76
CA TRP A 123 -11.66 10.61 21.98
C TRP A 123 -11.05 11.57 20.93
N ARG A 124 -9.87 12.14 21.21
CA ARG A 124 -9.15 13.02 20.27
C ARG A 124 -8.65 12.28 19.01
N ARG A 125 -8.24 11.02 19.16
CA ARG A 125 -7.86 10.18 18.00
C ARG A 125 -9.10 9.75 17.22
N TRP A 126 -10.23 9.51 17.89
CA TRP A 126 -11.50 9.28 17.22
C TRP A 126 -11.95 10.48 16.38
N LEU A 127 -11.78 11.70 16.90
CA LEU A 127 -12.03 12.91 16.10
C LEU A 127 -11.10 12.99 14.87
N ALA A 128 -9.81 12.69 15.04
CA ALA A 128 -8.88 12.66 13.90
C ALA A 128 -9.31 11.64 12.83
N ILE A 129 -9.74 10.46 13.26
CA ILE A 129 -10.27 9.42 12.36
C ILE A 129 -11.50 9.96 11.62
N ALA A 130 -12.46 10.54 12.33
CA ALA A 130 -13.67 11.10 11.73
C ALA A 130 -13.36 12.22 10.71
N PHE A 131 -12.47 13.16 11.05
CA PHE A 131 -12.04 14.21 10.13
C PHE A 131 -11.28 13.64 8.92
N GLY A 132 -10.41 12.63 9.11
CA GLY A 132 -9.72 11.98 8.01
C GLY A 132 -10.69 11.32 7.03
N PHE A 133 -11.69 10.60 7.53
CA PHE A 133 -12.74 10.03 6.67
C PHE A 133 -13.64 11.12 6.04
N ALA A 134 -13.91 12.23 6.72
CA ALA A 134 -14.58 13.38 6.09
C ALA A 134 -13.73 13.92 4.92
N GLY A 135 -12.41 14.01 5.05
CA GLY A 135 -11.50 14.37 3.95
C GLY A 135 -11.60 13.40 2.76
N VAL A 136 -11.72 12.09 3.05
CA VAL A 136 -11.97 11.10 1.97
C VAL A 136 -13.29 11.35 1.27
N LEU A 137 -14.37 11.64 2.01
CA LEU A 137 -15.68 11.96 1.41
C LEU A 137 -15.62 13.23 0.55
N VAL A 138 -14.80 14.21 0.91
CA VAL A 138 -14.56 15.42 0.09
C VAL A 138 -13.91 15.06 -1.25
N ILE A 139 -12.98 14.11 -1.28
CA ILE A 139 -12.35 13.63 -2.53
C ILE A 139 -13.34 12.80 -3.36
N VAL A 140 -14.10 11.92 -2.72
CA VAL A 140 -15.01 10.97 -3.38
C VAL A 140 -16.24 11.67 -3.93
N GLN A 141 -16.70 12.76 -3.28
CA GLN A 141 -17.88 13.57 -3.67
C GLN A 141 -19.15 12.74 -3.94
N PRO A 142 -19.59 11.87 -3.04
CA PRO A 142 -20.74 11.00 -3.29
C PRO A 142 -22.01 11.83 -3.50
N GLY A 143 -22.71 11.60 -4.63
CA GLY A 143 -23.96 12.28 -4.95
C GLY A 143 -23.84 13.64 -5.66
N PHE A 144 -22.64 14.12 -5.98
CA PHE A 144 -22.40 15.33 -6.77
C PHE A 144 -22.04 15.00 -8.23
N GLU A 145 -22.09 16.06 -9.08
CA GLU A 145 -21.70 15.99 -10.49
C GLU A 145 -20.23 15.68 -10.62
N GLY A 146 -19.59 14.79 -10.49
CA GLY A 146 -18.16 14.41 -10.46
C GLY A 146 -17.92 13.14 -9.68
N PHE A 147 -18.99 12.55 -9.15
CA PHE A 147 -18.89 11.27 -8.45
C PHE A 147 -18.36 10.19 -9.38
N ASN A 148 -17.24 9.62 -9.01
CA ASN A 148 -16.68 8.46 -9.69
C ASN A 148 -16.93 7.19 -8.85
N ALA A 149 -17.77 6.28 -9.36
CA ALA A 149 -18.09 5.02 -8.67
C ALA A 149 -16.84 4.18 -8.33
N PHE A 150 -15.75 4.32 -9.08
CA PHE A 150 -14.48 3.65 -8.79
C PHE A 150 -13.81 4.16 -7.49
N ALA A 151 -14.21 5.35 -7.01
CA ALA A 151 -13.76 5.81 -5.69
C ALA A 151 -14.25 4.91 -4.54
N LEU A 152 -15.38 4.21 -4.71
CA LEU A 152 -15.83 3.20 -3.76
C LEU A 152 -14.91 1.98 -3.75
N LEU A 153 -14.32 1.61 -4.90
CA LEU A 153 -13.32 0.55 -4.97
C LEU A 153 -12.01 0.99 -4.30
N ALA A 154 -11.63 2.27 -4.43
CA ALA A 154 -10.49 2.79 -3.68
C ALA A 154 -10.72 2.74 -2.15
N LEU A 155 -11.92 3.07 -1.68
CA LEU A 155 -12.31 2.91 -0.27
C LEU A 155 -12.29 1.45 0.18
N LEU A 156 -12.83 0.55 -0.63
CA LEU A 156 -12.80 -0.88 -0.36
C LEU A 156 -11.36 -1.41 -0.32
N SER A 157 -10.49 -0.90 -1.19
CA SER A 157 -9.06 -1.22 -1.16
C SER A 157 -8.43 -0.81 0.17
N VAL A 158 -8.71 0.42 0.66
CA VAL A 158 -8.25 0.87 1.99
C VAL A 158 -8.76 -0.04 3.11
N ALA A 159 -10.04 -0.42 3.07
CA ALA A 159 -10.63 -1.32 4.07
C ALA A 159 -9.98 -2.71 4.05
N CYS A 160 -9.78 -3.30 2.86
CA CYS A 160 -9.11 -4.58 2.69
C CYS A 160 -7.63 -4.52 3.11
N ALA A 161 -6.93 -3.43 2.78
CA ALA A 161 -5.55 -3.21 3.20
C ALA A 161 -5.45 -3.03 4.73
N ALA A 162 -6.38 -2.31 5.36
CA ALA A 162 -6.44 -2.21 6.81
C ALA A 162 -6.70 -3.57 7.47
N ALA A 163 -7.64 -4.37 6.93
CA ALA A 163 -7.89 -5.73 7.40
C ALA A 163 -6.63 -6.61 7.26
N ARG A 164 -5.93 -6.54 6.12
CA ARG A 164 -4.64 -7.21 5.91
C ARG A 164 -3.63 -6.85 6.99
N ASP A 165 -3.45 -5.56 7.27
CA ASP A 165 -2.48 -5.08 8.26
C ASP A 165 -2.84 -5.54 9.67
N LEU A 166 -4.13 -5.53 10.02
CA LEU A 166 -4.62 -6.04 11.30
C LEU A 166 -4.43 -7.55 11.46
N VAL A 167 -4.72 -8.32 10.40
CA VAL A 167 -4.50 -9.78 10.38
C VAL A 167 -3.01 -10.10 10.46
N THR A 168 -2.15 -9.31 9.82
CA THR A 168 -0.69 -9.48 9.86
C THR A 168 -0.17 -9.45 11.30
N ARG A 169 -0.72 -8.61 12.17
CA ARG A 169 -0.36 -8.57 13.61
C ARG A 169 -0.70 -9.86 14.37
N ARG A 170 -1.55 -10.73 13.82
CA ARG A 170 -1.95 -12.01 14.41
C ARG A 170 -1.15 -13.20 13.87
N ILE A 171 -0.28 -12.98 12.88
CA ILE A 171 0.60 -14.03 12.37
C ILE A 171 1.70 -14.25 13.41
N PRO A 172 1.96 -15.52 13.83
CA PRO A 172 3.03 -15.82 14.76
C PRO A 172 4.42 -15.40 14.24
N ASP A 173 5.29 -14.92 15.14
CA ASP A 173 6.65 -14.42 14.82
C ASP A 173 7.56 -15.51 14.19
N GLU A 174 7.22 -16.80 14.38
CA GLU A 174 7.98 -17.90 13.78
C GLU A 174 7.75 -18.04 12.26
N VAL A 175 6.75 -17.35 11.70
CA VAL A 175 6.45 -17.36 10.26
C VAL A 175 7.29 -16.29 9.58
N PRO A 176 8.26 -16.65 8.71
CA PRO A 176 9.07 -15.64 8.04
C PRO A 176 8.22 -14.74 7.14
N SER A 177 8.34 -13.43 7.28
CA SER A 177 7.57 -12.46 6.49
C SER A 177 7.82 -12.60 5.00
N MET A 178 9.05 -12.97 4.60
CA MET A 178 9.35 -13.24 3.19
C MET A 178 8.60 -14.45 2.63
N LEU A 179 8.36 -15.47 3.45
CA LEU A 179 7.53 -16.61 3.05
C LEU A 179 6.10 -16.16 2.79
N VAL A 180 5.54 -15.33 3.69
CA VAL A 180 4.19 -14.75 3.55
C VAL A 180 4.12 -13.86 2.31
N SER A 181 5.11 -13.00 2.07
CA SER A 181 5.16 -12.11 0.90
C SER A 181 5.25 -12.89 -0.42
N THR A 182 6.05 -13.98 -0.44
CA THR A 182 6.15 -14.86 -1.61
C THR A 182 4.81 -15.54 -1.92
N ALA A 183 4.15 -16.08 -0.90
CA ALA A 183 2.84 -16.70 -1.05
C ALA A 183 1.79 -15.70 -1.54
N THR A 184 1.80 -14.49 -1.00
CA THR A 184 0.89 -13.41 -1.40
C THR A 184 1.12 -13.00 -2.86
N ALA A 185 2.38 -12.79 -3.27
CA ALA A 185 2.72 -12.45 -4.65
C ALA A 185 2.28 -13.54 -5.63
N ALA A 186 2.54 -14.81 -5.28
CA ALA A 186 2.10 -15.96 -6.09
C ALA A 186 0.58 -16.02 -6.22
N THR A 187 -0.15 -15.75 -5.14
CA THR A 187 -1.62 -15.79 -5.15
C THR A 187 -2.22 -14.65 -5.99
N VAL A 188 -1.66 -13.44 -5.90
CA VAL A 188 -2.07 -12.31 -6.78
C VAL A 188 -1.76 -12.62 -8.25
N THR A 189 -0.63 -13.28 -8.52
CA THR A 189 -0.27 -13.74 -9.87
C THR A 189 -1.29 -14.76 -10.40
N ILE A 190 -1.66 -15.75 -9.58
CA ILE A 190 -2.68 -16.74 -9.91
C ILE A 190 -4.04 -16.06 -10.18
N LEU A 191 -4.41 -15.07 -9.35
CA LEU A 191 -5.62 -14.28 -9.58
C LEU A 191 -5.61 -13.61 -10.96
N GLY A 192 -4.50 -12.99 -11.34
CA GLY A 192 -4.32 -12.40 -12.68
C GLY A 192 -4.51 -13.43 -13.77
N GLY A 193 -3.91 -14.62 -13.62
CA GLY A 193 -4.06 -15.74 -14.53
C GLY A 193 -5.50 -16.25 -14.64
N LEU A 194 -6.21 -16.36 -13.53
CA LEU A 194 -7.63 -16.75 -13.50
C LEU A 194 -8.51 -15.68 -14.19
N ILE A 195 -8.24 -14.40 -13.99
CA ILE A 195 -8.97 -13.34 -14.68
C ILE A 195 -8.79 -13.49 -16.20
N VAL A 196 -7.56 -13.68 -16.68
CA VAL A 196 -7.29 -13.91 -18.11
C VAL A 196 -8.00 -15.17 -18.61
N LEU A 197 -7.98 -16.25 -17.84
CA LEU A 197 -8.58 -17.53 -18.23
C LEU A 197 -10.11 -17.44 -18.37
N PHE A 198 -10.79 -16.77 -17.43
CA PHE A 198 -12.25 -16.75 -17.38
C PHE A 198 -12.88 -15.59 -18.16
N TYR A 199 -12.19 -14.43 -18.21
CA TYR A 199 -12.72 -13.24 -18.88
C TYR A 199 -12.03 -12.98 -20.22
N GLY A 200 -10.97 -13.73 -20.55
CA GLY A 200 -10.19 -13.49 -21.76
C GLY A 200 -9.29 -12.25 -21.67
N GLY A 201 -9.00 -11.65 -22.82
CA GLY A 201 -8.21 -10.43 -22.90
C GLY A 201 -6.70 -10.67 -22.90
N TRP A 202 -6.26 -11.88 -23.25
CA TRP A 202 -4.85 -12.12 -23.56
C TRP A 202 -4.52 -11.65 -24.95
N GLU A 203 -3.69 -10.62 -25.03
CA GLU A 203 -3.14 -10.11 -26.28
C GLU A 203 -1.61 -10.20 -26.26
N PRO A 204 -0.95 -10.29 -27.44
CA PRO A 204 0.50 -10.22 -27.49
C PRO A 204 1.01 -8.94 -26.84
N LEU A 205 1.83 -9.08 -25.79
CA LEU A 205 2.37 -7.93 -25.05
C LEU A 205 3.44 -7.23 -25.93
N PRO A 206 3.30 -5.90 -26.16
CA PRO A 206 4.38 -5.13 -26.75
C PRO A 206 5.63 -5.21 -25.87
N ALA A 207 6.81 -5.31 -26.49
CA ALA A 207 8.07 -5.37 -25.75
C ALA A 207 8.29 -4.19 -24.76
N PRO A 208 7.87 -2.94 -25.07
CA PRO A 208 7.92 -1.85 -24.10
C PRO A 208 7.06 -2.11 -22.84
N SER A 209 5.82 -2.60 -23.02
CA SER A 209 4.92 -2.90 -21.90
C SER A 209 5.48 -4.02 -21.01
N LEU A 210 6.09 -5.04 -21.60
CA LEU A 210 6.77 -6.10 -20.85
C LEU A 210 7.94 -5.55 -20.05
N GLY A 211 8.75 -4.67 -20.64
CA GLY A 211 9.85 -4.00 -19.96
C GLY A 211 9.37 -3.12 -18.80
N LEU A 212 8.28 -2.39 -18.98
CA LEU A 212 7.67 -1.55 -17.95
C LEU A 212 7.15 -2.41 -16.78
N LEU A 213 6.48 -3.54 -17.04
CA LEU A 213 6.00 -4.45 -16.00
C LEU A 213 7.14 -5.10 -15.21
N ALA A 214 8.24 -5.47 -15.89
CA ALA A 214 9.44 -5.96 -15.22
C ALA A 214 10.07 -4.85 -14.36
N ALA A 215 10.22 -3.64 -14.89
CA ALA A 215 10.76 -2.50 -14.16
C ALA A 215 9.89 -2.14 -12.94
N SER A 216 8.55 -2.14 -13.08
CA SER A 216 7.64 -1.88 -11.96
C SER A 216 7.82 -2.86 -10.81
N SER A 217 8.06 -4.14 -11.12
CA SER A 217 8.32 -5.17 -10.10
C SER A 217 9.63 -4.93 -9.35
N VAL A 218 10.69 -4.51 -10.05
CA VAL A 218 11.97 -4.14 -9.42
C VAL A 218 11.82 -2.90 -8.55
N VAL A 219 11.12 -1.87 -9.06
CA VAL A 219 10.84 -0.62 -8.35
C VAL A 219 10.03 -0.90 -7.08
N LEU A 220 9.02 -1.77 -7.17
CA LEU A 220 8.20 -2.19 -6.03
C LEU A 220 9.05 -2.82 -4.92
N ILE A 221 9.90 -3.79 -5.26
CA ILE A 221 10.78 -4.47 -4.29
C ILE A 221 11.79 -3.50 -3.69
N THR A 222 12.33 -2.60 -4.50
CA THR A 222 13.22 -1.53 -4.03
C THR A 222 12.53 -0.65 -3.00
N GLY A 223 11.27 -0.28 -3.24
CA GLY A 223 10.45 0.47 -2.29
C GLY A 223 10.31 -0.26 -0.94
N TYR A 224 10.03 -1.55 -0.97
CA TYR A 224 9.97 -2.36 0.25
C TYR A 224 11.30 -2.37 1.02
N GLN A 225 12.44 -2.50 0.33
CA GLN A 225 13.75 -2.46 0.98
C GLN A 225 13.99 -1.11 1.67
N PHE A 226 13.64 0.00 1.02
CA PHE A 226 13.76 1.33 1.63
C PHE A 226 12.83 1.52 2.84
N VAL A 227 11.60 0.97 2.82
CA VAL A 227 10.72 0.98 4.01
C VAL A 227 11.40 0.22 5.16
N ILE A 228 11.94 -0.98 4.90
CA ILE A 228 12.62 -1.77 5.93
C ILE A 228 13.81 -0.99 6.50
N MET A 229 14.64 -0.39 5.65
CA MET A 229 15.78 0.42 6.10
C MET A 229 15.32 1.60 6.94
N ALA A 230 14.27 2.32 6.51
CA ALA A 230 13.69 3.44 7.23
C ALA A 230 13.21 3.05 8.64
N MET A 231 12.53 1.91 8.74
CA MET A 231 11.97 1.41 10.01
C MET A 231 13.04 0.84 10.95
N ARG A 232 14.19 0.43 10.42
CA ARG A 232 15.31 -0.10 11.22
C ARG A 232 16.24 0.99 11.75
N GLU A 233 16.46 2.05 10.97
CA GLU A 233 17.44 3.10 11.31
C GLU A 233 16.85 4.24 12.15
N GLY A 234 15.55 4.50 12.01
CA GLY A 234 14.89 5.65 12.62
C GLY A 234 13.85 5.33 13.67
N ASP A 235 13.57 6.33 14.49
CA ASP A 235 12.40 6.32 15.36
C ASP A 235 11.13 6.33 14.49
N ILE A 236 10.29 5.31 14.62
CA ILE A 236 9.06 5.11 13.85
C ILE A 236 8.15 6.34 13.92
N SER A 237 8.03 6.94 15.11
CA SER A 237 7.22 8.13 15.30
C SER A 237 7.75 9.35 14.52
N PHE A 238 9.07 9.39 14.22
CA PHE A 238 9.67 10.42 13.40
C PHE A 238 9.53 10.12 11.90
N VAL A 239 9.64 8.85 11.52
CA VAL A 239 9.66 8.38 10.13
C VAL A 239 8.25 8.30 9.53
N ALA A 240 7.25 7.90 10.31
CA ALA A 240 5.88 7.68 9.84
C ALA A 240 5.24 8.87 9.08
N PRO A 241 5.43 10.14 9.48
CA PRO A 241 4.92 11.28 8.72
C PRO A 241 5.42 11.36 7.27
N PHE A 242 6.62 10.85 6.99
CA PHE A 242 7.19 10.90 5.64
C PHE A 242 6.50 9.95 4.65
N ARG A 243 5.62 9.07 5.11
CA ARG A 243 4.73 8.27 4.23
C ARG A 243 3.78 9.16 3.42
N TYR A 244 3.37 10.30 3.96
CA TYR A 244 2.52 11.26 3.26
C TYR A 244 3.21 11.93 2.07
N THR A 245 4.54 11.80 1.93
CA THR A 245 5.26 12.25 0.73
C THR A 245 4.82 11.51 -0.54
N ALA A 246 4.21 10.33 -0.42
CA ALA A 246 3.59 9.64 -1.56
C ALA A 246 2.62 10.54 -2.33
N LEU A 247 1.89 11.41 -1.63
CA LEU A 247 0.97 12.35 -2.27
C LEU A 247 1.71 13.39 -3.15
N ILE A 248 2.86 13.88 -2.70
CA ILE A 248 3.70 14.80 -3.48
C ILE A 248 4.15 14.13 -4.78
N TRP A 249 4.61 12.87 -4.67
CA TRP A 249 5.01 12.09 -5.82
C TRP A 249 3.84 11.79 -6.76
N ALA A 250 2.66 11.47 -6.21
CA ALA A 250 1.46 11.20 -7.00
C ALA A 250 0.98 12.43 -7.78
N LEU A 251 1.01 13.61 -7.15
CA LEU A 251 0.72 14.88 -7.82
C LEU A 251 1.72 15.17 -8.93
N THR A 252 3.01 15.00 -8.64
CA THR A 252 4.09 15.26 -9.60
C THR A 252 4.01 14.31 -10.80
N LEU A 253 3.93 13.00 -10.55
CA LEU A 253 3.89 12.00 -11.61
C LEU A 253 2.54 11.99 -12.35
N GLY A 254 1.43 12.26 -11.65
CA GLY A 254 0.11 12.44 -12.26
C GLY A 254 0.12 13.58 -13.28
N TYR A 255 0.70 14.71 -12.91
CA TYR A 255 0.85 15.83 -13.83
C TYR A 255 1.82 15.56 -14.98
N LEU A 256 3.02 15.05 -14.70
CA LEU A 256 4.07 14.86 -15.70
C LEU A 256 3.76 13.75 -16.71
N VAL A 257 3.14 12.66 -16.27
CA VAL A 257 2.91 11.47 -17.10
C VAL A 257 1.52 11.49 -17.74
N PHE A 258 0.49 11.91 -16.99
CA PHE A 258 -0.91 11.83 -17.43
C PHE A 258 -1.53 13.21 -17.70
N GLY A 259 -0.83 14.32 -17.42
CA GLY A 259 -1.40 15.68 -17.52
C GLY A 259 -2.52 15.96 -16.50
N GLU A 260 -2.60 15.17 -15.44
CA GLU A 260 -3.65 15.29 -14.43
C GLU A 260 -3.44 16.54 -13.57
N THR A 261 -4.44 17.40 -13.49
CA THR A 261 -4.44 18.56 -12.60
C THR A 261 -5.38 18.32 -11.43
N PRO A 262 -4.89 18.47 -10.17
CA PRO A 262 -5.73 18.29 -9.00
C PRO A 262 -6.81 19.40 -8.94
N ASP A 263 -8.05 19.02 -8.62
CA ASP A 263 -9.11 19.97 -8.33
C ASP A 263 -9.06 20.44 -6.86
N LEU A 264 -9.88 21.45 -6.54
CA LEU A 264 -9.93 22.00 -5.18
C LEU A 264 -10.43 20.98 -4.15
N ALA A 265 -11.34 20.10 -4.54
CA ALA A 265 -11.88 19.08 -3.65
C ALA A 265 -10.80 18.06 -3.28
N MET A 266 -10.01 17.64 -4.28
CA MET A 266 -8.85 16.76 -4.05
C MET A 266 -7.84 17.41 -3.11
N ILE A 267 -7.44 18.66 -3.35
CA ILE A 267 -6.47 19.37 -2.51
C ILE A 267 -7.00 19.54 -1.08
N ALA A 268 -8.24 19.97 -0.93
CA ALA A 268 -8.88 20.16 0.37
C ALA A 268 -9.01 18.84 1.13
N GLY A 269 -9.54 17.80 0.49
CA GLY A 269 -9.72 16.48 1.10
C GLY A 269 -8.38 15.83 1.47
N ALA A 270 -7.38 15.88 0.58
CA ALA A 270 -6.03 15.40 0.85
C ALA A 270 -5.38 16.12 2.04
N SER A 271 -5.52 17.45 2.11
CA SER A 271 -5.03 18.25 3.24
C SER A 271 -5.68 17.82 4.56
N ILE A 272 -6.99 17.60 4.57
CA ILE A 272 -7.72 17.13 5.75
C ILE A 272 -7.20 15.74 6.17
N ILE A 273 -7.03 14.80 5.24
CA ILE A 273 -6.52 13.45 5.53
C ILE A 273 -5.13 13.52 6.13
N VAL A 274 -4.20 14.25 5.48
CA VAL A 274 -2.82 14.39 5.94
C VAL A 274 -2.75 15.02 7.33
N LEU A 275 -3.43 16.14 7.54
CA LEU A 275 -3.44 16.82 8.84
C LEU A 275 -4.05 15.95 9.95
N SER A 276 -5.13 15.25 9.64
CA SER A 276 -5.78 14.31 10.58
C SER A 276 -4.86 13.15 10.93
N GLY A 277 -4.18 12.57 9.94
CA GLY A 277 -3.23 11.48 10.14
C GLY A 277 -1.99 11.92 10.93
N LEU A 278 -1.42 13.08 10.62
CA LEU A 278 -0.31 13.65 11.37
C LEU A 278 -0.71 13.95 12.83
N TYR A 279 -1.91 14.46 13.04
CA TYR A 279 -2.42 14.69 14.40
C TYR A 279 -2.64 13.38 15.16
N ALA A 280 -3.16 12.35 14.52
CA ALA A 280 -3.33 11.02 15.11
C ALA A 280 -1.98 10.45 15.56
N LEU A 281 -0.94 10.51 14.70
CA LEU A 281 0.43 10.08 15.01
C LEU A 281 1.05 10.89 16.16
N TYR A 282 0.88 12.21 16.15
CA TYR A 282 1.34 13.07 17.25
C TYR A 282 0.71 12.69 18.59
N ARG A 283 -0.59 12.43 18.59
CA ARG A 283 -1.30 12.02 19.82
C ARG A 283 -0.90 10.63 20.30
N GLU A 284 -0.68 9.70 19.41
CA GLU A 284 -0.19 8.37 19.72
C GLU A 284 1.16 8.42 20.44
N ARG A 285 2.09 9.22 19.91
CA ARG A 285 3.39 9.48 20.55
C ARG A 285 3.28 10.08 21.96
N LYS A 286 2.34 11.03 22.14
CA LYS A 286 2.20 11.75 23.44
C LYS A 286 1.59 10.89 24.54
N VAL A 287 0.74 9.92 24.20
CA VAL A 287 0.03 9.08 25.16
C VAL A 287 0.83 7.84 25.57
N GLY A 288 1.84 7.44 24.81
CA GLY A 288 2.83 6.43 25.21
C GLY A 288 2.25 5.03 25.39
N GLY A 289 1.29 4.60 24.58
CA GLY A 289 0.64 3.31 24.73
C GLY A 289 0.73 2.42 23.49
N GLY A 290 1.49 1.32 23.56
CA GLY A 290 1.50 0.27 22.56
C GLY A 290 2.38 0.54 21.33
N LYS A 291 2.55 -0.48 20.50
CA LYS A 291 3.25 -0.34 19.21
C LYS A 291 2.48 0.64 18.32
N PRO A 292 3.15 1.63 17.70
CA PRO A 292 2.48 2.60 16.84
C PRO A 292 1.69 1.92 15.71
N ALA A 293 0.52 2.48 15.34
CA ALA A 293 -0.25 1.99 14.20
C ALA A 293 0.58 2.01 12.89
N ALA A 294 1.57 2.89 12.81
CA ALA A 294 2.54 2.94 11.72
C ALA A 294 3.38 1.66 11.57
N GLU A 295 3.63 0.91 12.64
CA GLU A 295 4.31 -0.39 12.55
C GLU A 295 3.45 -1.44 11.82
N SER A 296 2.15 -1.34 11.97
CA SER A 296 1.22 -2.30 11.35
C SER A 296 0.93 -2.01 9.88
N THR A 297 1.17 -0.78 9.43
CA THR A 297 1.01 -0.40 8.02
C THR A 297 2.25 -0.75 7.19
N ASN A 298 3.13 -1.59 7.72
CA ASN A 298 4.27 -2.09 6.96
C ASN A 298 3.77 -3.11 5.93
N PRO A 299 3.92 -2.85 4.62
CA PRO A 299 3.39 -3.73 3.59
C PRO A 299 4.19 -5.03 3.56
N GLY A 300 3.78 -6.00 4.37
CA GLY A 300 4.15 -7.40 4.23
C GLY A 300 5.60 -7.82 4.43
N MET A 301 6.48 -6.87 4.72
CA MET A 301 7.87 -7.16 5.08
C MET A 301 8.13 -6.61 6.47
N ALA A 302 7.70 -7.34 7.49
CA ALA A 302 8.09 -7.04 8.85
C ALA A 302 9.62 -7.11 8.96
N PRO A 303 10.25 -6.29 9.82
CA PRO A 303 11.71 -6.26 9.98
C PRO A 303 12.24 -7.42 10.82
N ASP A 304 11.66 -8.61 10.67
CA ASP A 304 12.07 -9.82 11.36
C ASP A 304 13.28 -10.42 10.68
N GLY A 305 14.41 -9.99 11.12
CA GLY A 305 15.63 -10.76 10.98
C GLY A 305 16.28 -10.78 9.62
N LEU A 306 16.32 -9.67 8.95
CA LEU A 306 17.23 -9.54 7.81
C LEU A 306 18.41 -8.64 8.10
#